data_d15e47848bb777f317a4cb0a122ba17f
#
_entry.id   d15e47848bb777f317a4cb0a122ba17f
#
_cell.length_a   1.000
_cell.length_b   1.000
_cell.length_c   1.000
_cell.angle_alpha   90.00
_cell.angle_beta   90.00
_cell.angle_gamma   90.00
#
_symmetry.space_group_name_H-M   'P 1'
#
loop_
_entity.id
_entity.type
_entity.pdbx_description
1 polymer ?
#
loop_
_entity_poly.entity_id
_entity_poly.type
_entity_poly.pdbx_seq_one_letter_code
_entity_poly.pdbx_strand_id
1 'polypeptide(L)'
;MTISQDILSTLKAYHLDNPEASWDELRERLLDIAEYSLTMAHGDSSLVAYEMINDEHHQALREASAKLPLSVNQQRAVSKALEIIEASQERMKGRAGNLVEIVKGLKDESCGTSVALSPSLSVSSSERLTFKALSALYLDELKDNVTPGTMRDAKSSCKEIAEILGDLDLKTHTREDMKKLREKLFEGRKASTVKKILTRLSTVMKWAVNNDYIAKALTEGLKPTKGADSSREAFSQDQVKALMAHAETLPVDAWQRWALSLGVITGTRIEELRQLTKADVKQVGDVWVIDINRNDGKTAKTKNALRVIPLTDGAYGFDLKAFLEFVQRADSRLFALGAGRFSELLNGLIRDVLGVKADRTQTFHSLRHSLAGALKAAEIPVGTAESILGHASGSISYDLYGAGSAVEVKRMAEALRTALL
;
A
#
# COMPACT_ATOMS: atom_id res chain seq x y z
N MET A 1 -5.15 9.12 -30.12
CA MET A 1 -6.60 9.14 -30.54
C MET A 1 -7.44 8.10 -29.78
N THR A 2 -6.91 7.04 -29.28
CA THR A 2 -7.61 5.93 -28.60
C THR A 2 -8.20 6.29 -27.22
N ILE A 3 -7.44 6.98 -26.36
CA ILE A 3 -7.86 7.34 -24.97
C ILE A 3 -9.14 8.20 -24.95
N SER A 4 -9.31 9.08 -25.92
CA SER A 4 -10.51 9.94 -26.01
C SER A 4 -11.77 9.17 -26.41
N GLN A 5 -11.65 8.08 -27.17
CA GLN A 5 -12.79 7.26 -27.59
C GLN A 5 -13.27 6.35 -26.48
N ASP A 6 -12.35 5.81 -25.66
CA ASP A 6 -12.69 4.92 -24.55
C ASP A 6 -13.41 5.71 -23.43
N ILE A 7 -12.90 6.90 -23.09
CA ILE A 7 -13.56 7.81 -22.14
C ILE A 7 -14.96 8.19 -22.63
N LEU A 8 -15.11 8.55 -23.92
CA LEU A 8 -16.40 8.94 -24.49
C LEU A 8 -17.40 7.79 -24.48
N SER A 9 -16.94 6.57 -24.79
CA SER A 9 -17.76 5.37 -24.73
C SER A 9 -18.26 5.10 -23.30
N THR A 10 -17.37 5.23 -22.33
CA THR A 10 -17.70 5.04 -20.91
C THR A 10 -18.67 6.10 -20.40
N LEU A 11 -18.45 7.37 -20.76
CA LEU A 11 -19.39 8.45 -20.40
C LEU A 11 -20.80 8.18 -20.93
N LYS A 12 -20.93 7.71 -22.17
CA LYS A 12 -22.21 7.34 -22.76
C LYS A 12 -22.84 6.13 -22.05
N ALA A 13 -22.05 5.12 -21.73
CA ALA A 13 -22.55 3.92 -21.05
C ALA A 13 -23.17 4.23 -19.70
N TYR A 14 -22.62 5.19 -18.95
CA TYR A 14 -23.11 5.64 -17.65
C TYR A 14 -23.92 6.93 -17.71
N HIS A 15 -24.34 7.37 -18.90
CA HIS A 15 -25.16 8.57 -19.12
C HIS A 15 -24.52 9.88 -18.60
N LEU A 16 -23.19 9.94 -18.67
CA LEU A 16 -22.40 11.09 -18.19
C LEU A 16 -22.02 12.07 -19.28
N ASP A 17 -22.46 11.87 -20.51
CA ASP A 17 -22.20 12.73 -21.67
C ASP A 17 -23.14 13.95 -21.73
N ASN A 18 -24.18 14.01 -20.87
CA ASN A 18 -25.07 15.14 -20.71
C ASN A 18 -24.69 15.97 -19.46
N PRO A 19 -24.09 17.16 -19.59
CA PRO A 19 -23.71 18.01 -18.45
C PRO A 19 -24.87 18.45 -17.57
N GLU A 20 -26.06 18.55 -18.12
CA GLU A 20 -27.31 19.00 -17.46
C GLU A 20 -28.09 17.84 -16.84
N ALA A 21 -27.60 16.60 -16.93
CA ALA A 21 -28.32 15.44 -16.40
C ALA A 21 -28.58 15.61 -14.90
N SER A 22 -29.82 15.41 -14.51
CA SER A 22 -30.26 15.41 -13.12
C SER A 22 -29.74 14.17 -12.38
N TRP A 23 -29.71 14.25 -11.05
CA TRP A 23 -29.34 13.07 -10.25
C TRP A 23 -30.32 11.90 -10.49
N ASP A 24 -31.61 12.18 -10.66
CA ASP A 24 -32.59 11.12 -10.85
C ASP A 24 -32.39 10.37 -12.18
N GLU A 25 -32.07 11.06 -13.27
CA GLU A 25 -31.70 10.42 -14.55
C GLU A 25 -30.44 9.56 -14.45
N LEU A 26 -29.39 10.09 -13.83
CA LEU A 26 -28.16 9.34 -13.64
C LEU A 26 -28.32 8.14 -12.71
N ARG A 27 -29.15 8.29 -11.66
CA ARG A 27 -29.48 7.24 -10.71
C ARG A 27 -30.28 6.11 -11.37
N GLU A 28 -31.27 6.43 -12.17
CA GLU A 28 -32.05 5.44 -12.91
C GLU A 28 -31.14 4.61 -13.83
N ARG A 29 -30.23 5.27 -14.55
CA ARG A 29 -29.27 4.58 -15.40
C ARG A 29 -28.30 3.68 -14.61
N LEU A 30 -27.83 4.13 -13.46
CA LEU A 30 -26.96 3.35 -12.57
C LEU A 30 -27.71 2.14 -11.99
N LEU A 31 -28.98 2.30 -11.69
CA LEU A 31 -29.85 1.20 -11.24
C LEU A 31 -29.99 0.12 -12.32
N ASP A 32 -30.28 0.51 -13.58
CA ASP A 32 -30.35 -0.41 -14.71
C ASP A 32 -29.04 -1.23 -14.86
N ILE A 33 -27.89 -0.58 -14.76
CA ILE A 33 -26.59 -1.22 -14.88
C ILE A 33 -26.35 -2.20 -13.72
N ALA A 34 -26.68 -1.81 -12.49
CA ALA A 34 -26.53 -2.64 -11.31
C ALA A 34 -27.46 -3.87 -11.34
N GLU A 35 -28.72 -3.69 -11.76
CA GLU A 35 -29.69 -4.78 -11.93
C GLU A 35 -29.25 -5.75 -13.04
N TYR A 36 -28.78 -5.23 -14.18
CA TYR A 36 -28.24 -6.05 -15.24
C TYR A 36 -27.05 -6.89 -14.74
N SER A 37 -26.16 -6.29 -13.98
CA SER A 37 -25.01 -7.01 -13.38
C SER A 37 -25.45 -8.12 -12.42
N LEU A 38 -26.60 -8.00 -11.75
CA LEU A 38 -27.16 -9.07 -10.92
C LEU A 38 -27.68 -10.26 -11.74
N THR A 39 -28.09 -10.07 -12.98
CA THR A 39 -28.61 -11.15 -13.85
C THR A 39 -27.51 -12.06 -14.41
N MET A 40 -26.25 -11.63 -14.35
CA MET A 40 -25.11 -12.41 -14.86
C MET A 40 -24.91 -13.70 -14.07
N ALA A 41 -24.85 -14.85 -14.75
CA ALA A 41 -24.67 -16.14 -14.11
C ALA A 41 -23.22 -16.35 -13.65
N HIS A 42 -23.05 -16.96 -12.48
CA HIS A 42 -21.72 -17.37 -12.01
C HIS A 42 -21.23 -18.55 -12.87
N GLY A 43 -20.02 -18.43 -13.44
CA GLY A 43 -19.38 -19.51 -14.22
C GLY A 43 -19.63 -19.48 -15.73
N ASP A 44 -20.25 -18.43 -16.27
CA ASP A 44 -20.41 -18.26 -17.72
C ASP A 44 -19.04 -17.97 -18.38
N SER A 45 -18.79 -18.56 -19.57
CA SER A 45 -17.55 -18.35 -20.34
C SER A 45 -17.38 -16.90 -20.84
N SER A 46 -18.46 -16.12 -20.87
CA SER A 46 -18.45 -14.68 -21.18
C SER A 46 -17.88 -13.81 -20.03
N LEU A 47 -17.72 -14.37 -18.83
CA LEU A 47 -17.27 -13.62 -17.63
C LEU A 47 -15.90 -12.97 -17.79
N VAL A 48 -14.97 -13.61 -18.51
CA VAL A 48 -13.61 -13.05 -18.74
C VAL A 48 -13.69 -11.77 -19.58
N ALA A 49 -14.54 -11.79 -20.63
CA ALA A 49 -14.74 -10.61 -21.47
C ALA A 49 -15.41 -9.47 -20.67
N TYR A 50 -16.34 -9.82 -19.77
CA TYR A 50 -17.02 -8.85 -18.91
C TYR A 50 -16.09 -8.24 -17.86
N GLU A 51 -15.17 -9.02 -17.29
CA GLU A 51 -14.14 -8.53 -16.37
C GLU A 51 -13.21 -7.52 -17.06
N MET A 52 -12.80 -7.80 -18.31
CA MET A 52 -12.00 -6.85 -19.12
C MET A 52 -12.74 -5.54 -19.38
N ILE A 53 -14.03 -5.62 -19.74
CA ILE A 53 -14.86 -4.43 -19.99
C ILE A 53 -15.04 -3.62 -18.69
N ASN A 54 -15.23 -4.27 -17.57
CA ASN A 54 -15.35 -3.61 -16.26
C ASN A 54 -14.06 -2.89 -15.87
N ASP A 55 -12.90 -3.49 -16.12
CA ASP A 55 -11.60 -2.87 -15.85
C ASP A 55 -11.37 -1.64 -16.74
N GLU A 56 -11.72 -1.71 -18.03
CA GLU A 56 -11.68 -0.56 -18.96
C GLU A 56 -12.60 0.57 -18.50
N HIS A 57 -13.85 0.26 -18.14
CA HIS A 57 -14.80 1.25 -17.61
C HIS A 57 -14.31 1.87 -16.31
N HIS A 58 -13.79 1.07 -15.40
CA HIS A 58 -13.24 1.54 -14.13
C HIS A 58 -12.07 2.53 -14.33
N GLN A 59 -11.15 2.20 -15.24
CA GLN A 59 -10.04 3.08 -15.58
C GLN A 59 -10.52 4.37 -16.26
N ALA A 60 -11.41 4.25 -17.26
CA ALA A 60 -11.93 5.38 -18.02
C ALA A 60 -12.77 6.34 -17.13
N LEU A 61 -13.56 5.84 -16.18
CA LEU A 61 -14.29 6.64 -15.21
C LEU A 61 -13.34 7.42 -14.27
N ARG A 62 -12.26 6.79 -13.81
CA ARG A 62 -11.25 7.47 -13.00
C ARG A 62 -10.52 8.57 -13.79
N GLU A 63 -10.20 8.31 -15.04
CA GLU A 63 -9.58 9.31 -15.91
C GLU A 63 -10.53 10.46 -16.25
N ALA A 64 -11.80 10.16 -16.54
CA ALA A 64 -12.84 11.16 -16.78
C ALA A 64 -13.01 12.07 -15.55
N SER A 65 -13.12 11.50 -14.36
CA SER A 65 -13.21 12.25 -13.10
C SER A 65 -12.01 13.15 -12.84
N ALA A 66 -10.82 12.77 -13.32
CA ALA A 66 -9.60 13.54 -13.13
C ALA A 66 -9.37 14.63 -14.17
N LYS A 67 -9.91 14.45 -15.41
CA LYS A 67 -9.58 15.29 -16.56
C LYS A 67 -10.74 16.18 -17.03
N LEU A 68 -11.99 15.79 -16.75
CA LEU A 68 -13.18 16.51 -17.27
C LEU A 68 -13.82 17.36 -16.17
N PRO A 69 -14.39 18.52 -16.54
CA PRO A 69 -15.19 19.36 -15.63
C PRO A 69 -16.60 18.77 -15.46
N LEU A 70 -16.70 17.69 -14.68
CA LEU A 70 -17.97 17.05 -14.39
C LEU A 70 -18.82 17.85 -13.39
N SER A 71 -20.14 17.93 -13.60
CA SER A 71 -21.09 18.49 -12.63
C SER A 71 -21.11 17.71 -11.32
N VAL A 72 -21.68 18.28 -10.26
CA VAL A 72 -21.79 17.60 -8.95
C VAL A 72 -22.55 16.28 -9.08
N ASN A 73 -23.66 16.26 -9.85
CA ASN A 73 -24.44 15.05 -10.12
C ASN A 73 -23.62 14.00 -10.87
N GLN A 74 -22.86 14.42 -11.87
CA GLN A 74 -21.99 13.52 -12.64
C GLN A 74 -20.85 12.97 -11.79
N GLN A 75 -20.24 13.77 -10.90
CA GLN A 75 -19.21 13.28 -9.97
C GLN A 75 -19.79 12.24 -9.00
N ARG A 76 -20.99 12.48 -8.48
CA ARG A 76 -21.73 11.50 -7.65
C ARG A 76 -22.02 10.22 -8.43
N ALA A 77 -22.45 10.34 -9.68
CA ALA A 77 -22.72 9.19 -10.55
C ALA A 77 -21.45 8.39 -10.86
N VAL A 78 -20.31 9.04 -11.12
CA VAL A 78 -19.00 8.35 -11.31
C VAL A 78 -18.60 7.57 -10.06
N SER A 79 -18.75 8.17 -8.88
CA SER A 79 -18.44 7.47 -7.61
C SER A 79 -19.31 6.22 -7.46
N LYS A 80 -20.61 6.34 -7.71
CA LYS A 80 -21.56 5.22 -7.60
C LYS A 80 -21.33 4.17 -8.69
N ALA A 81 -20.95 4.58 -9.90
CA ALA A 81 -20.60 3.67 -10.99
C ALA A 81 -19.36 2.81 -10.63
N LEU A 82 -18.35 3.40 -10.00
CA LEU A 82 -17.18 2.67 -9.52
C LEU A 82 -17.54 1.63 -8.46
N GLU A 83 -18.42 1.98 -7.50
CA GLU A 83 -18.93 1.03 -6.50
C GLU A 83 -19.69 -0.14 -7.17
N ILE A 84 -20.52 0.13 -8.19
CA ILE A 84 -21.25 -0.90 -8.95
C ILE A 84 -20.27 -1.83 -9.68
N ILE A 85 -19.23 -1.30 -10.31
CA ILE A 85 -18.22 -2.10 -11.01
C ILE A 85 -17.50 -3.02 -10.03
N GLU A 86 -17.04 -2.51 -8.88
CA GLU A 86 -16.38 -3.30 -7.84
C GLU A 86 -17.30 -4.39 -7.27
N ALA A 87 -18.55 -4.05 -7.00
CA ALA A 87 -19.55 -5.00 -6.51
C ALA A 87 -19.95 -6.04 -7.57
N SER A 88 -19.93 -5.69 -8.84
CA SER A 88 -20.15 -6.61 -9.97
C SER A 88 -19.01 -7.62 -10.11
N GLN A 89 -17.75 -7.20 -9.92
CA GLN A 89 -16.60 -8.11 -9.88
C GLN A 89 -16.67 -9.08 -8.69
N GLU A 90 -17.12 -8.61 -7.52
CA GLU A 90 -17.35 -9.49 -6.36
C GLU A 90 -18.51 -10.47 -6.61
N ARG A 91 -19.56 -10.05 -7.30
CA ARG A 91 -20.67 -10.90 -7.74
C ARG A 91 -20.18 -12.05 -8.63
N MET A 92 -19.28 -11.79 -9.58
CA MET A 92 -18.67 -12.80 -10.44
C MET A 92 -17.86 -13.83 -9.64
N LYS A 93 -17.30 -13.43 -8.48
CA LYS A 93 -16.61 -14.31 -7.53
C LYS A 93 -17.57 -15.04 -6.56
N GLY A 94 -18.88 -14.97 -6.80
CA GLY A 94 -19.91 -15.61 -5.98
C GLY A 94 -20.40 -14.79 -4.77
N ARG A 95 -19.99 -13.53 -4.63
CA ARG A 95 -20.34 -12.63 -3.51
C ARG A 95 -21.27 -11.51 -3.98
N ALA A 96 -22.59 -11.74 -3.97
CA ALA A 96 -23.59 -10.81 -4.47
C ALA A 96 -24.05 -9.75 -3.46
N GLY A 97 -23.72 -9.87 -2.17
CA GLY A 97 -24.30 -9.06 -1.09
C GLY A 97 -24.19 -7.55 -1.33
N ASN A 98 -22.99 -7.06 -1.63
CA ASN A 98 -22.73 -5.64 -1.86
C ASN A 98 -23.53 -5.08 -3.04
N LEU A 99 -23.64 -5.82 -4.14
CA LEU A 99 -24.40 -5.37 -5.31
C LEU A 99 -25.90 -5.29 -5.02
N VAL A 100 -26.43 -6.22 -4.23
CA VAL A 100 -27.84 -6.20 -3.78
C VAL A 100 -28.12 -5.00 -2.88
N GLU A 101 -27.19 -4.65 -1.99
CA GLU A 101 -27.32 -3.45 -1.14
C GLU A 101 -27.30 -2.16 -1.96
N ILE A 102 -26.41 -2.05 -2.95
CA ILE A 102 -26.36 -0.90 -3.85
C ILE A 102 -27.69 -0.75 -4.62
N VAL A 103 -28.24 -1.83 -5.17
CA VAL A 103 -29.54 -1.79 -5.88
C VAL A 103 -30.66 -1.35 -4.95
N LYS A 104 -30.71 -1.84 -3.71
CA LYS A 104 -31.71 -1.39 -2.72
C LYS A 104 -31.54 0.10 -2.42
N GLY A 105 -30.33 0.57 -2.14
CA GLY A 105 -30.07 1.98 -1.86
C GLY A 105 -30.49 2.89 -2.99
N LEU A 106 -30.19 2.53 -4.26
CA LEU A 106 -30.60 3.29 -5.43
C LEU A 106 -32.13 3.31 -5.63
N LYS A 107 -32.84 2.25 -5.22
CA LYS A 107 -34.34 2.20 -5.25
C LYS A 107 -34.95 3.04 -4.14
N ASP A 108 -34.40 2.98 -2.93
CA ASP A 108 -34.94 3.68 -1.77
C ASP A 108 -34.79 5.20 -1.91
N GLU A 109 -33.75 5.69 -2.60
CA GLU A 109 -33.59 7.10 -2.95
C GLU A 109 -34.70 7.62 -3.91
N SER A 110 -35.51 6.74 -4.56
CA SER A 110 -36.63 7.14 -5.45
C SER A 110 -37.92 7.48 -4.70
N CYS A 111 -38.05 7.02 -3.46
CA CYS A 111 -39.24 7.26 -2.65
C CYS A 111 -38.91 8.41 -1.67
N GLY A 112 -39.30 9.63 -2.07
CA GLY A 112 -39.12 10.83 -1.24
C GLY A 112 -39.87 10.74 0.08
N THR A 113 -39.29 10.03 1.03
CA THR A 113 -39.70 10.08 2.43
C THR A 113 -38.40 10.11 3.24
N SER A 114 -38.23 11.21 3.94
CA SER A 114 -37.14 11.34 4.93
C SER A 114 -37.26 10.20 5.93
N VAL A 115 -36.49 9.14 5.69
CA VAL A 115 -36.32 8.09 6.68
C VAL A 115 -35.34 8.59 7.72
N ALA A 116 -35.83 8.73 8.93
CA ALA A 116 -35.08 9.06 10.12
C ALA A 116 -33.87 8.13 10.23
N LEU A 117 -32.71 8.71 10.16
CA LEU A 117 -31.41 8.12 10.49
C LEU A 117 -31.51 7.51 11.90
N SER A 118 -31.13 6.23 12.00
CA SER A 118 -30.77 5.61 13.28
C SER A 118 -29.75 6.48 14.03
N PRO A 119 -29.70 6.47 15.36
CA PRO A 119 -29.15 7.57 16.13
C PRO A 119 -27.66 7.72 15.89
N SER A 120 -27.29 8.51 14.92
CA SER A 120 -26.04 9.23 14.96
C SER A 120 -26.13 10.14 16.18
N LEU A 121 -25.14 10.07 17.05
CA LEU A 121 -24.95 11.08 18.09
C LEU A 121 -25.10 12.45 17.42
N SER A 122 -26.29 13.04 17.61
CA SER A 122 -26.59 14.38 17.14
C SER A 122 -25.68 15.34 17.88
N VAL A 123 -24.57 15.69 17.26
CA VAL A 123 -23.83 16.89 17.65
C VAL A 123 -24.81 18.04 17.38
N SER A 124 -25.31 18.64 18.44
CA SER A 124 -26.22 19.78 18.38
C SER A 124 -25.61 20.83 17.44
N SER A 125 -26.44 21.44 16.60
CA SER A 125 -26.05 22.39 15.56
C SER A 125 -25.36 23.67 16.06
N SER A 126 -25.02 23.76 17.34
CA SER A 126 -24.33 24.89 17.99
C SER A 126 -22.89 24.59 18.44
N GLU A 127 -22.45 23.34 18.46
CA GLU A 127 -21.09 23.02 18.91
C GLU A 127 -20.06 23.13 17.77
N ARG A 128 -18.91 23.76 18.11
CA ARG A 128 -17.76 23.87 17.19
C ARG A 128 -17.21 22.47 16.86
N LEU A 129 -16.99 22.21 15.60
CA LEU A 129 -16.36 20.97 15.16
C LEU A 129 -14.83 21.15 15.13
N THR A 130 -14.14 20.75 16.17
CA THR A 130 -12.68 20.80 16.21
C THR A 130 -12.05 19.62 15.46
N PHE A 131 -10.80 19.78 14.98
CA PHE A 131 -10.07 18.65 14.35
C PHE A 131 -9.88 17.48 15.33
N LYS A 132 -9.76 17.75 16.63
CA LYS A 132 -9.68 16.71 17.66
C LYS A 132 -10.95 15.84 17.68
N ALA A 133 -12.12 16.44 17.68
CA ALA A 133 -13.40 15.72 17.64
C ALA A 133 -13.56 14.96 16.32
N LEU A 134 -13.31 15.62 15.19
CA LEU A 134 -13.39 15.03 13.86
C LEU A 134 -12.44 13.84 13.68
N SER A 135 -11.19 13.98 14.11
CA SER A 135 -10.21 12.90 13.99
C SER A 135 -10.51 11.70 14.89
N ALA A 136 -11.22 11.90 16.02
CA ALA A 136 -11.65 10.81 16.86
C ALA A 136 -12.69 9.92 16.14
N LEU A 137 -13.65 10.52 15.44
CA LEU A 137 -14.63 9.80 14.61
C LEU A 137 -13.95 9.04 13.47
N TYR A 138 -13.04 9.70 12.76
CA TYR A 138 -12.25 9.06 11.70
C TYR A 138 -11.43 7.87 12.20
N LEU A 139 -10.78 7.99 13.35
CA LEU A 139 -9.95 6.94 13.91
C LEU A 139 -10.79 5.77 14.45
N ASP A 140 -12.02 6.02 14.89
CA ASP A 140 -12.93 4.97 15.31
C ASP A 140 -13.38 4.10 14.11
N GLU A 141 -13.75 4.71 13.00
CA GLU A 141 -14.08 3.99 11.77
C GLU A 141 -12.85 3.25 11.17
N LEU A 142 -11.67 3.85 11.31
CA LEU A 142 -10.44 3.28 10.74
C LEU A 142 -9.96 2.02 11.48
N LYS A 143 -10.32 1.82 12.75
CA LYS A 143 -9.69 0.83 13.67
C LYS A 143 -9.73 -0.61 13.15
N ASP A 144 -10.83 -0.99 12.50
CA ASP A 144 -11.06 -2.36 12.05
C ASP A 144 -10.45 -2.64 10.66
N ASN A 145 -10.00 -1.58 9.95
CA ASN A 145 -9.55 -1.66 8.57
C ASN A 145 -8.03 -1.51 8.39
N VAL A 146 -7.28 -1.28 9.47
CA VAL A 146 -5.83 -1.03 9.36
C VAL A 146 -5.01 -1.80 10.38
N THR A 147 -3.73 -1.98 10.06
CA THR A 147 -2.79 -2.61 10.99
C THR A 147 -2.54 -1.74 12.24
N PRO A 148 -2.16 -2.35 13.39
CA PRO A 148 -1.82 -1.61 14.60
C PRO A 148 -0.73 -0.55 14.40
N GLY A 149 0.23 -0.79 13.49
CA GLY A 149 1.25 0.19 13.11
C GLY A 149 0.67 1.41 12.39
N THR A 150 -0.20 1.18 11.40
CA THR A 150 -0.90 2.25 10.67
C THR A 150 -1.81 3.06 11.59
N MET A 151 -2.51 2.40 12.53
CA MET A 151 -3.33 3.07 13.53
C MET A 151 -2.50 3.96 14.44
N ARG A 152 -1.34 3.50 14.92
CA ARG A 152 -0.43 4.27 15.77
C ARG A 152 0.08 5.52 15.05
N ASP A 153 0.48 5.37 13.79
CA ASP A 153 0.91 6.49 12.92
C ASP A 153 -0.23 7.48 12.67
N ALA A 154 -1.45 6.99 12.46
CA ALA A 154 -2.62 7.83 12.27
C ALA A 154 -2.92 8.65 13.53
N LYS A 155 -2.97 7.99 14.70
CA LYS A 155 -3.19 8.65 16.00
C LYS A 155 -2.13 9.72 16.27
N SER A 156 -0.85 9.42 16.04
CA SER A 156 0.24 10.38 16.22
C SER A 156 0.09 11.62 15.34
N SER A 157 -0.18 11.42 14.05
CA SER A 157 -0.36 12.54 13.12
C SER A 157 -1.62 13.36 13.42
N CYS A 158 -2.73 12.70 13.77
CA CYS A 158 -3.98 13.39 14.14
C CYS A 158 -3.81 14.21 15.43
N LYS A 159 -3.10 13.66 16.43
CA LYS A 159 -2.80 14.39 17.67
C LYS A 159 -2.03 15.68 17.40
N GLU A 160 -0.97 15.59 16.59
CA GLU A 160 -0.13 16.73 16.24
C GLU A 160 -0.89 17.81 15.48
N ILE A 161 -1.74 17.42 14.52
CA ILE A 161 -2.61 18.37 13.80
C ILE A 161 -3.61 19.03 14.76
N ALA A 162 -4.23 18.25 15.65
CA ALA A 162 -5.19 18.76 16.61
C ALA A 162 -4.55 19.77 17.58
N GLU A 163 -3.32 19.53 18.03
CA GLU A 163 -2.58 20.46 18.90
C GLU A 163 -2.31 21.81 18.21
N ILE A 164 -1.99 21.80 16.91
CA ILE A 164 -1.70 23.03 16.16
C ILE A 164 -2.99 23.80 15.83
N LEU A 165 -4.06 23.10 15.42
CA LEU A 165 -5.33 23.73 15.06
C LEU A 165 -6.14 24.20 16.30
N GLY A 166 -5.92 23.58 17.47
CA GLY A 166 -6.61 23.93 18.71
C GLY A 166 -8.13 23.88 18.58
N ASP A 167 -8.78 24.96 18.95
CA ASP A 167 -10.24 25.11 18.97
C ASP A 167 -10.82 25.67 17.65
N LEU A 168 -10.07 25.62 16.54
CA LEU A 168 -10.55 26.06 15.22
C LEU A 168 -11.82 25.25 14.85
N ASP A 169 -12.90 25.98 14.51
CA ASP A 169 -14.11 25.35 14.00
C ASP A 169 -13.93 24.98 12.53
N LEU A 170 -13.93 23.68 12.24
CA LEU A 170 -13.77 23.15 10.87
C LEU A 170 -15.00 23.37 9.98
N LYS A 171 -16.14 23.78 10.53
CA LYS A 171 -17.32 24.17 9.72
C LYS A 171 -17.07 25.51 9.00
N THR A 172 -16.23 26.38 9.58
CA THR A 172 -15.94 27.74 9.07
C THR A 172 -14.48 27.96 8.73
N HIS A 173 -13.63 26.91 8.78
CA HIS A 173 -12.21 27.05 8.51
C HIS A 173 -11.92 27.60 7.12
N THR A 174 -10.80 28.28 7.00
CA THR A 174 -10.35 28.94 5.78
C THR A 174 -9.10 28.30 5.19
N ARG A 175 -8.81 28.62 3.95
CA ARG A 175 -7.54 28.22 3.31
C ARG A 175 -6.34 28.79 4.06
N GLU A 176 -6.47 29.96 4.64
CA GLU A 176 -5.41 30.63 5.41
C GLU A 176 -5.07 29.88 6.69
N ASP A 177 -6.06 29.32 7.37
CA ASP A 177 -5.83 28.47 8.55
C ASP A 177 -5.03 27.22 8.20
N MET A 178 -5.31 26.62 7.04
CA MET A 178 -4.55 25.46 6.55
C MET A 178 -3.11 25.81 6.16
N LYS A 179 -2.86 27.02 5.65
CA LYS A 179 -1.50 27.50 5.39
C LYS A 179 -0.74 27.75 6.69
N LYS A 180 -1.36 28.38 7.68
CA LYS A 180 -0.76 28.59 9.01
C LYS A 180 -0.40 27.25 9.70
N LEU A 181 -1.28 26.25 9.61
CA LEU A 181 -0.97 24.89 10.07
C LEU A 181 0.30 24.37 9.36
N ARG A 182 0.38 24.48 8.03
CA ARG A 182 1.54 24.05 7.25
C ARG A 182 2.83 24.74 7.72
N GLU A 183 2.80 26.04 7.92
CA GLU A 183 3.95 26.83 8.38
C GLU A 183 4.43 26.34 9.75
N LYS A 184 3.54 26.18 10.70
CA LYS A 184 3.86 25.61 12.03
C LYS A 184 4.42 24.19 11.95
N LEU A 185 3.93 23.37 11.01
CA LEU A 185 4.48 22.02 10.81
C LEU A 185 5.92 22.04 10.27
N PHE A 186 6.34 23.10 9.57
CA PHE A 186 7.72 23.22 9.09
C PHE A 186 8.72 23.64 10.19
N GLU A 187 8.25 24.15 11.31
CA GLU A 187 9.13 24.53 12.42
C GLU A 187 9.85 23.30 12.99
N GLY A 188 11.16 23.20 12.74
CA GLY A 188 12.02 22.13 13.24
C GLY A 188 11.83 20.75 12.61
N ARG A 189 11.06 20.63 11.49
CA ARG A 189 10.79 19.32 10.85
C ARG A 189 11.29 19.25 9.42
N LYS A 190 11.73 18.04 9.02
CA LYS A 190 12.08 17.75 7.62
C LYS A 190 10.82 17.75 6.74
N ALA A 191 10.95 18.21 5.49
CA ALA A 191 9.85 18.29 4.52
C ALA A 191 9.14 16.93 4.30
N SER A 192 9.87 15.81 4.37
CA SER A 192 9.29 14.46 4.28
C SER A 192 8.34 14.13 5.45
N THR A 193 8.66 14.58 6.67
CA THR A 193 7.78 14.45 7.85
C THR A 193 6.53 15.30 7.69
N VAL A 194 6.70 16.56 7.29
CA VAL A 194 5.58 17.48 7.03
C VAL A 194 4.67 16.92 5.93
N LYS A 195 5.22 16.38 4.85
CA LYS A 195 4.46 15.73 3.77
C LYS A 195 3.61 14.58 4.31
N LYS A 196 4.15 13.75 5.21
CA LYS A 196 3.42 12.63 5.85
C LYS A 196 2.22 13.14 6.67
N ILE A 197 2.43 14.15 7.51
CA ILE A 197 1.38 14.73 8.36
C ILE A 197 0.29 15.39 7.51
N LEU A 198 0.68 16.20 6.51
CA LEU A 198 -0.26 16.84 5.58
C LEU A 198 -1.02 15.82 4.70
N THR A 199 -0.42 14.66 4.42
CA THR A 199 -1.14 13.57 3.76
C THR A 199 -2.24 13.02 4.67
N ARG A 200 -1.96 12.85 5.97
CA ARG A 200 -2.98 12.45 6.95
C ARG A 200 -4.07 13.50 7.09
N LEU A 201 -3.71 14.78 7.20
CA LEU A 201 -4.68 15.88 7.19
C LEU A 201 -5.62 15.78 5.98
N SER A 202 -5.04 15.68 4.78
CA SER A 202 -5.84 15.59 3.54
C SER A 202 -6.77 14.38 3.55
N THR A 203 -6.35 13.23 4.10
CA THR A 203 -7.18 12.04 4.22
C THR A 203 -8.36 12.26 5.17
N VAL A 204 -8.11 12.81 6.37
CA VAL A 204 -9.15 13.08 7.36
C VAL A 204 -10.14 14.12 6.86
N MET A 205 -9.64 15.22 6.27
CA MET A 205 -10.51 16.29 5.77
C MET A 205 -11.36 15.85 4.56
N LYS A 206 -10.81 15.02 3.67
CA LYS A 206 -11.59 14.43 2.57
C LYS A 206 -12.64 13.44 3.09
N TRP A 207 -12.28 12.60 4.06
CA TRP A 207 -13.23 11.73 4.73
C TRP A 207 -14.36 12.54 5.40
N ALA A 208 -14.04 13.65 6.02
CA ALA A 208 -15.03 14.54 6.66
C ALA A 208 -15.97 15.19 5.63
N VAL A 209 -15.49 15.54 4.45
CA VAL A 209 -16.34 16.03 3.35
C VAL A 209 -17.27 14.92 2.84
N ASN A 210 -16.73 13.71 2.64
CA ASN A 210 -17.52 12.57 2.16
C ASN A 210 -18.59 12.09 3.15
N ASN A 211 -18.43 12.43 4.44
CA ASN A 211 -19.41 12.13 5.50
C ASN A 211 -20.19 13.38 5.96
N ASP A 212 -20.24 14.43 5.17
CA ASP A 212 -21.02 15.66 5.39
C ASP A 212 -20.71 16.42 6.71
N TYR A 213 -19.56 16.15 7.35
CA TYR A 213 -19.14 16.88 8.55
C TYR A 213 -18.69 18.32 8.23
N ILE A 214 -18.10 18.53 7.06
CA ILE A 214 -17.59 19.82 6.58
C ILE A 214 -17.85 19.98 5.07
N ALA A 215 -18.08 21.21 4.62
CA ALA A 215 -18.39 21.48 3.21
C ALA A 215 -17.16 21.37 2.28
N LYS A 216 -15.94 21.68 2.77
CA LYS A 216 -14.71 21.73 1.96
C LYS A 216 -13.50 21.28 2.76
N ALA A 217 -12.59 20.55 2.16
CA ALA A 217 -11.35 20.09 2.82
C ALA A 217 -10.23 21.16 2.84
N LEU A 218 -10.15 22.03 1.84
CA LEU A 218 -9.16 23.10 1.66
C LEU A 218 -7.68 22.70 1.84
N THR A 219 -7.35 21.44 1.56
CA THR A 219 -6.00 20.87 1.78
C THR A 219 -5.17 20.70 0.52
N GLU A 220 -5.69 21.07 -0.66
CA GLU A 220 -4.99 20.92 -1.93
C GLU A 220 -3.74 21.81 -1.99
N GLY A 221 -2.66 21.32 -2.62
CA GLY A 221 -1.42 22.09 -2.79
C GLY A 221 -0.67 22.43 -1.49
N LEU A 222 -1.06 21.90 -0.32
CA LEU A 222 -0.34 22.13 0.94
C LEU A 222 0.96 21.32 1.04
N LYS A 223 1.01 20.15 0.38
CA LYS A 223 2.16 19.24 0.50
C LYS A 223 3.41 19.85 -0.12
N PRO A 224 4.57 19.76 0.56
CA PRO A 224 5.82 20.19 -0.04
C PRO A 224 6.20 19.31 -1.24
N THR A 225 6.69 19.95 -2.30
CA THR A 225 7.22 19.28 -3.50
C THR A 225 8.74 19.20 -3.46
N LYS A 226 9.42 20.21 -2.91
CA LYS A 226 10.88 20.23 -2.78
C LYS A 226 11.33 19.65 -1.44
N GLY A 227 12.43 18.87 -1.43
CA GLY A 227 13.03 18.31 -0.22
C GLY A 227 12.18 17.25 0.51
N ALA A 228 11.12 16.78 -0.12
CA ALA A 228 10.22 15.77 0.44
C ALA A 228 10.51 14.35 -0.05
N ASP A 229 11.58 14.18 -0.82
CA ASP A 229 12.05 12.88 -1.27
C ASP A 229 12.76 12.11 -0.17
N SER A 230 12.82 10.79 -0.33
CA SER A 230 13.52 9.93 0.63
C SER A 230 15.02 10.25 0.60
N SER A 231 15.57 10.60 1.76
CA SER A 231 17.03 10.75 1.93
C SER A 231 17.75 9.42 2.13
N ARG A 232 17.10 8.29 1.80
CA ARG A 232 17.72 6.98 1.96
C ARG A 232 18.67 6.70 0.82
N GLU A 233 19.86 6.25 1.20
CA GLU A 233 20.95 5.91 0.30
C GLU A 233 21.23 4.42 0.35
N ALA A 234 21.64 3.85 -0.78
CA ALA A 234 22.19 2.51 -0.85
C ALA A 234 23.55 2.48 -0.12
N PHE A 235 23.96 1.32 0.34
CA PHE A 235 25.35 1.10 0.74
C PHE A 235 26.23 0.96 -0.49
N SER A 236 27.46 1.45 -0.43
CA SER A 236 28.48 1.16 -1.43
C SER A 236 28.86 -0.33 -1.40
N GLN A 237 29.49 -0.80 -2.46
CA GLN A 237 29.96 -2.18 -2.53
C GLN A 237 30.97 -2.49 -1.41
N ASP A 238 31.84 -1.54 -1.07
CA ASP A 238 32.82 -1.72 0.02
C ASP A 238 32.12 -1.79 1.39
N GLN A 239 31.08 -0.99 1.60
CA GLN A 239 30.25 -1.07 2.82
C GLN A 239 29.52 -2.42 2.92
N VAL A 240 28.98 -2.94 1.81
CA VAL A 240 28.35 -4.26 1.78
C VAL A 240 29.37 -5.36 2.10
N LYS A 241 30.56 -5.31 1.51
CA LYS A 241 31.67 -6.25 1.81
C LYS A 241 32.10 -6.18 3.28
N ALA A 242 32.22 -4.98 3.83
CA ALA A 242 32.56 -4.80 5.26
C ALA A 242 31.50 -5.40 6.19
N LEU A 243 30.21 -5.22 5.88
CA LEU A 243 29.11 -5.82 6.64
C LEU A 243 29.15 -7.34 6.58
N MET A 244 29.42 -7.92 5.42
CA MET A 244 29.49 -9.38 5.26
C MET A 244 30.75 -9.96 5.94
N ALA A 245 31.90 -9.33 5.80
CA ALA A 245 33.11 -9.71 6.50
C ALA A 245 32.91 -9.69 8.03
N HIS A 246 32.22 -8.67 8.55
CA HIS A 246 31.84 -8.64 9.97
C HIS A 246 30.86 -9.78 10.32
N ALA A 247 29.87 -10.06 9.49
CA ALA A 247 28.94 -11.17 9.74
C ALA A 247 29.69 -12.52 9.86
N GLU A 248 30.71 -12.75 9.06
CA GLU A 248 31.55 -13.97 9.12
C GLU A 248 32.30 -14.11 10.45
N THR A 249 32.69 -12.99 11.10
CA THR A 249 33.37 -13.03 12.41
C THR A 249 32.41 -13.42 13.55
N LEU A 250 31.11 -13.32 13.36
CA LEU A 250 30.14 -13.68 14.38
C LEU A 250 30.00 -15.22 14.51
N PRO A 251 29.72 -15.74 15.71
CA PRO A 251 29.46 -17.16 15.91
C PRO A 251 28.37 -17.69 14.96
N VAL A 252 28.47 -18.96 14.56
CA VAL A 252 27.51 -19.60 13.65
C VAL A 252 26.11 -19.68 14.23
N ASP A 253 25.96 -19.68 15.53
CA ASP A 253 24.67 -19.66 16.25
C ASP A 253 24.15 -18.25 16.52
N ALA A 254 24.95 -17.21 16.23
CA ALA A 254 24.52 -15.82 16.38
C ALA A 254 23.51 -15.44 15.29
N TRP A 255 22.29 -15.13 15.68
CA TRP A 255 21.23 -14.74 14.76
C TRP A 255 21.57 -13.49 13.92
N GLN A 256 22.39 -12.58 14.46
CA GLN A 256 22.85 -11.36 13.78
C GLN A 256 23.63 -11.68 12.51
N ARG A 257 24.49 -12.72 12.56
CA ARG A 257 25.22 -13.22 11.40
C ARG A 257 24.27 -13.46 10.23
N TRP A 258 23.26 -14.27 10.47
CA TRP A 258 22.33 -14.70 9.43
C TRP A 258 21.33 -13.63 9.03
N ALA A 259 20.86 -12.81 9.98
CA ALA A 259 19.95 -11.71 9.66
C ALA A 259 20.63 -10.66 8.77
N LEU A 260 21.91 -10.34 9.02
CA LEU A 260 22.66 -9.40 8.20
C LEU A 260 22.97 -10.00 6.83
N SER A 261 23.48 -11.23 6.77
CA SER A 261 23.79 -11.93 5.51
C SER A 261 22.57 -12.07 4.61
N LEU A 262 21.45 -12.54 5.15
CA LEU A 262 20.19 -12.64 4.38
C LEU A 262 19.71 -11.27 3.91
N GLY A 263 19.83 -10.23 4.73
CA GLY A 263 19.50 -8.86 4.32
C GLY A 263 20.29 -8.40 3.10
N VAL A 264 21.59 -8.73 3.06
CA VAL A 264 22.48 -8.41 1.93
C VAL A 264 22.10 -9.19 0.67
N ILE A 265 22.05 -10.53 0.76
CA ILE A 265 21.92 -11.39 -0.43
C ILE A 265 20.50 -11.49 -0.97
N THR A 266 19.47 -11.16 -0.20
CA THR A 266 18.07 -11.28 -0.60
C THR A 266 17.32 -9.95 -0.73
N GLY A 267 17.84 -8.88 -0.12
CA GLY A 267 17.15 -7.59 -0.09
C GLY A 267 15.78 -7.62 0.58
N THR A 268 15.51 -8.60 1.45
CA THR A 268 14.25 -8.70 2.20
C THR A 268 14.00 -7.49 3.09
N ARG A 269 12.72 -7.16 3.32
CA ARG A 269 12.38 -6.16 4.33
C ARG A 269 12.62 -6.72 5.71
N ILE A 270 13.05 -5.87 6.62
CA ILE A 270 13.43 -6.30 7.99
C ILE A 270 12.31 -7.09 8.70
N GLU A 271 11.06 -6.74 8.48
CA GLU A 271 9.93 -7.45 9.09
C GLU A 271 9.63 -8.79 8.38
N GLU A 272 9.84 -8.88 7.07
CA GLU A 272 9.77 -10.13 6.32
C GLU A 272 10.82 -11.11 6.87
N LEU A 273 12.06 -10.63 7.03
CA LEU A 273 13.16 -11.41 7.56
C LEU A 273 12.89 -11.90 8.99
N ARG A 274 12.46 -11.01 9.90
CA ARG A 274 12.19 -11.33 11.30
C ARG A 274 11.16 -12.45 11.47
N GLN A 275 10.20 -12.53 10.56
CA GLN A 275 9.11 -13.50 10.62
C GLN A 275 9.47 -14.88 10.06
N LEU A 276 10.68 -15.07 9.50
CA LEU A 276 11.11 -16.35 8.95
C LEU A 276 11.09 -17.45 10.01
N THR A 277 10.56 -18.59 9.58
CA THR A 277 10.56 -19.82 10.33
C THR A 277 11.43 -20.87 9.62
N LYS A 278 11.74 -21.93 10.30
CA LYS A 278 12.43 -23.10 9.72
C LYS A 278 11.74 -23.64 8.46
N ALA A 279 10.40 -23.64 8.46
CA ALA A 279 9.59 -24.11 7.33
C ALA A 279 9.65 -23.20 6.09
N ASP A 280 10.09 -21.94 6.26
CA ASP A 280 10.23 -21.01 5.14
C ASP A 280 11.56 -21.18 4.38
N VAL A 281 12.51 -21.93 4.93
CA VAL A 281 13.75 -22.30 4.24
C VAL A 281 13.57 -23.68 3.63
N LYS A 282 13.45 -23.73 2.30
CA LYS A 282 13.12 -24.95 1.57
C LYS A 282 13.80 -25.03 0.21
N GLN A 283 13.74 -26.19 -0.42
CA GLN A 283 14.19 -26.38 -1.81
C GLN A 283 13.03 -26.22 -2.79
N VAL A 284 13.31 -25.60 -3.92
CA VAL A 284 12.45 -25.56 -5.11
C VAL A 284 13.33 -26.03 -6.29
N GLY A 285 13.09 -27.25 -6.74
CA GLY A 285 14.02 -27.96 -7.61
C GLY A 285 15.36 -28.24 -6.89
N ASP A 286 16.44 -27.76 -7.44
CA ASP A 286 17.81 -27.85 -6.91
C ASP A 286 18.26 -26.59 -6.16
N VAL A 287 17.39 -25.59 -6.02
CA VAL A 287 17.72 -24.28 -5.44
C VAL A 287 17.14 -24.14 -4.04
N TRP A 288 17.99 -23.77 -3.07
CA TRP A 288 17.54 -23.37 -1.74
C TRP A 288 16.96 -21.94 -1.79
N VAL A 289 15.83 -21.75 -1.15
CA VAL A 289 15.10 -20.48 -1.15
C VAL A 289 14.63 -20.12 0.25
N ILE A 290 14.35 -18.84 0.48
CA ILE A 290 13.46 -18.38 1.54
C ILE A 290 12.09 -18.05 0.96
N ASP A 291 11.03 -18.44 1.65
CA ASP A 291 9.64 -18.21 1.25
C ASP A 291 9.00 -17.11 2.10
N ILE A 292 8.75 -15.96 1.49
CA ILE A 292 8.02 -14.86 2.12
C ILE A 292 6.53 -15.08 1.92
N ASN A 293 5.85 -15.53 2.98
CA ASN A 293 4.45 -15.93 2.96
C ASN A 293 3.65 -15.33 4.12
N ARG A 294 2.36 -15.69 4.24
CA ARG A 294 1.45 -15.27 5.31
C ARG A 294 1.00 -16.41 6.21
N ASN A 295 1.63 -17.58 6.11
CA ASN A 295 1.30 -18.73 6.94
C ASN A 295 1.59 -18.43 8.42
N ASP A 296 0.93 -19.12 9.32
CA ASP A 296 1.16 -19.06 10.77
C ASP A 296 1.07 -17.63 11.36
N GLY A 297 0.15 -16.81 10.84
CA GLY A 297 -0.08 -15.45 11.32
C GLY A 297 1.00 -14.43 10.92
N LYS A 298 1.87 -14.76 9.97
CA LYS A 298 2.82 -13.83 9.40
C LYS A 298 2.11 -12.74 8.59
N THR A 299 2.71 -11.56 8.55
CA THR A 299 2.17 -10.39 7.85
C THR A 299 3.08 -9.97 6.71
N ALA A 300 2.49 -9.59 5.59
CA ALA A 300 3.19 -8.99 4.47
C ALA A 300 2.50 -7.67 4.08
N LYS A 301 3.30 -6.64 3.81
CA LYS A 301 2.82 -5.27 3.58
C LYS A 301 1.89 -5.16 2.37
N THR A 302 2.15 -5.94 1.32
CA THR A 302 1.38 -5.97 0.08
C THR A 302 1.22 -7.41 -0.39
N LYS A 303 0.31 -7.66 -1.33
CA LYS A 303 0.15 -8.98 -1.96
C LYS A 303 1.43 -9.39 -2.71
N ASN A 304 2.07 -8.47 -3.40
CA ASN A 304 3.30 -8.69 -4.18
C ASN A 304 4.56 -8.88 -3.31
N ALA A 305 4.46 -8.70 -1.99
CA ALA A 305 5.54 -9.06 -1.08
C ALA A 305 5.72 -10.58 -0.95
N LEU A 306 4.68 -11.37 -1.25
CA LEU A 306 4.70 -12.84 -1.19
C LEU A 306 5.53 -13.38 -2.36
N ARG A 307 6.62 -14.06 -2.05
CA ARG A 307 7.56 -14.57 -3.04
C ARG A 307 8.56 -15.54 -2.44
N VAL A 308 9.18 -16.34 -3.29
CA VAL A 308 10.37 -17.12 -2.94
C VAL A 308 11.62 -16.38 -3.44
N ILE A 309 12.70 -16.41 -2.66
CA ILE A 309 13.96 -15.75 -3.00
C ILE A 309 15.08 -16.79 -2.90
N PRO A 310 15.84 -17.03 -3.99
CA PRO A 310 16.99 -17.92 -3.98
C PRO A 310 18.08 -17.47 -3.00
N LEU A 311 18.73 -18.45 -2.39
CA LEU A 311 19.93 -18.25 -1.58
C LEU A 311 21.16 -18.52 -2.44
N THR A 312 22.02 -17.53 -2.57
CA THR A 312 23.24 -17.62 -3.40
C THR A 312 24.42 -17.97 -2.51
N ASP A 313 24.84 -19.22 -2.57
CA ASP A 313 26.04 -19.70 -1.88
C ASP A 313 27.29 -18.96 -2.39
N GLY A 314 28.21 -18.63 -1.50
CA GLY A 314 29.43 -17.88 -1.79
C GLY A 314 29.26 -16.36 -1.98
N ALA A 315 28.01 -15.85 -2.10
CA ALA A 315 27.78 -14.42 -2.29
C ALA A 315 28.34 -13.61 -1.10
N TYR A 316 29.35 -12.79 -1.37
CA TYR A 316 30.10 -12.06 -0.33
C TYR A 316 30.54 -12.94 0.85
N GLY A 317 30.88 -14.22 0.61
CA GLY A 317 31.29 -15.16 1.65
C GLY A 317 30.13 -15.84 2.39
N PHE A 318 28.88 -15.73 1.92
CA PHE A 318 27.73 -16.41 2.53
C PHE A 318 27.91 -17.94 2.42
N ASP A 319 27.98 -18.61 3.56
CA ASP A 319 28.06 -20.06 3.68
C ASP A 319 26.65 -20.65 3.84
N LEU A 320 26.09 -21.16 2.75
CA LEU A 320 24.75 -21.76 2.71
C LEU A 320 24.67 -23.00 3.61
N LYS A 321 25.71 -23.83 3.66
CA LYS A 321 25.73 -25.04 4.49
C LYS A 321 25.63 -24.68 5.97
N ALA A 322 26.45 -23.75 6.44
CA ALA A 322 26.43 -23.30 7.83
C ALA A 322 25.09 -22.59 8.17
N PHE A 323 24.50 -21.85 7.21
CA PHE A 323 23.15 -21.30 7.39
C PHE A 323 22.09 -22.39 7.55
N LEU A 324 22.12 -23.44 6.75
CA LEU A 324 21.18 -24.56 6.87
C LEU A 324 21.33 -25.30 8.20
N GLU A 325 22.53 -25.44 8.72
CA GLU A 325 22.77 -25.98 10.06
C GLU A 325 22.15 -25.09 11.16
N PHE A 326 22.29 -23.77 11.04
CA PHE A 326 21.60 -22.82 11.93
C PHE A 326 20.09 -23.00 11.87
N VAL A 327 19.50 -23.09 10.67
CA VAL A 327 18.06 -23.31 10.45
C VAL A 327 17.60 -24.62 11.09
N GLN A 328 18.39 -25.70 10.98
CA GLN A 328 18.05 -27.01 11.57
C GLN A 328 17.96 -26.97 13.10
N ARG A 329 18.77 -26.15 13.76
CA ARG A 329 18.77 -25.97 15.22
C ARG A 329 17.61 -25.13 15.74
N ALA A 330 16.91 -24.38 14.86
CA ALA A 330 15.78 -23.60 15.27
C ALA A 330 14.55 -24.49 15.54
N ASP A 331 13.83 -24.21 16.63
CA ASP A 331 12.57 -24.90 16.94
C ASP A 331 11.45 -24.55 15.95
N SER A 332 11.28 -23.26 15.66
CA SER A 332 10.31 -22.73 14.71
C SER A 332 10.83 -21.43 14.08
N ARG A 333 10.84 -20.33 14.82
CA ARG A 333 11.30 -19.03 14.34
C ARG A 333 12.83 -18.96 14.31
N LEU A 334 13.37 -18.45 13.20
CA LEU A 334 14.82 -18.22 13.09
C LEU A 334 15.28 -17.04 13.97
N PHE A 335 14.39 -16.06 14.17
CA PHE A 335 14.67 -14.83 14.89
C PHE A 335 13.61 -14.57 15.97
N ALA A 336 13.88 -15.01 17.20
CA ALA A 336 12.93 -14.96 18.32
C ALA A 336 12.90 -13.59 19.04
N LEU A 337 12.85 -12.48 18.28
CA LEU A 337 12.86 -11.13 18.81
C LEU A 337 11.62 -10.34 18.38
N GLY A 338 11.17 -9.41 19.24
CA GLY A 338 10.14 -8.44 18.88
C GLY A 338 10.61 -7.45 17.80
N ALA A 339 9.68 -6.97 16.97
CA ALA A 339 9.98 -6.13 15.80
C ALA A 339 10.86 -4.90 16.11
N GLY A 340 10.52 -4.18 17.19
CA GLY A 340 11.27 -2.98 17.59
C GLY A 340 12.72 -3.30 17.96
N ARG A 341 12.92 -4.32 18.81
CA ARG A 341 14.23 -4.72 19.28
C ARG A 341 15.11 -5.33 18.18
N PHE A 342 14.51 -6.16 17.32
CA PHE A 342 15.21 -6.73 16.16
C PHE A 342 15.74 -5.62 15.23
N SER A 343 14.87 -4.64 14.90
CA SER A 343 15.25 -3.50 14.06
C SER A 343 16.30 -2.61 14.73
N GLU A 344 16.19 -2.35 16.01
CA GLU A 344 17.15 -1.54 16.78
C GLU A 344 18.55 -2.17 16.77
N LEU A 345 18.63 -3.47 17.10
CA LEU A 345 19.90 -4.18 17.18
C LEU A 345 20.60 -4.30 15.83
N LEU A 346 19.87 -4.65 14.76
CA LEU A 346 20.47 -4.74 13.42
C LEU A 346 20.93 -3.37 12.90
N ASN A 347 20.13 -2.33 13.08
CA ASN A 347 20.55 -0.99 12.66
C ASN A 347 21.69 -0.46 13.55
N GLY A 348 21.76 -0.86 14.83
CA GLY A 348 22.90 -0.62 15.71
C GLY A 348 24.17 -1.25 15.15
N LEU A 349 24.12 -2.56 14.90
CA LEU A 349 25.24 -3.32 14.34
C LEU A 349 25.77 -2.70 13.02
N ILE A 350 24.87 -2.35 12.10
CA ILE A 350 25.25 -1.71 10.83
C ILE A 350 26.00 -0.39 11.07
N ARG A 351 25.51 0.43 11.99
CA ARG A 351 26.19 1.71 12.33
C ARG A 351 27.55 1.50 12.96
N ASP A 352 27.64 0.55 13.87
CA ASP A 352 28.89 0.26 14.59
C ASP A 352 29.97 -0.26 13.63
N VAL A 353 29.59 -1.17 12.72
CA VAL A 353 30.51 -1.73 11.71
C VAL A 353 30.97 -0.68 10.70
N LEU A 354 30.09 0.19 10.25
CA LEU A 354 30.39 1.16 9.20
C LEU A 354 30.82 2.54 9.72
N GLY A 355 30.74 2.79 11.02
CA GLY A 355 31.05 4.09 11.61
C GLY A 355 30.09 5.20 11.14
N VAL A 356 28.88 4.86 10.69
CA VAL A 356 27.92 5.83 10.12
C VAL A 356 27.01 6.44 11.18
N LYS A 357 26.56 7.68 10.94
CA LYS A 357 25.71 8.42 11.87
C LYS A 357 24.28 7.84 11.93
N ALA A 358 23.62 8.05 13.05
CA ALA A 358 22.23 7.63 13.28
C ALA A 358 21.18 8.59 12.63
N ASP A 359 21.44 9.08 11.42
CA ASP A 359 20.62 10.06 10.70
C ASP A 359 19.50 9.43 9.85
N ARG A 360 19.44 8.10 9.81
CA ARG A 360 18.49 7.27 9.03
C ARG A 360 18.69 7.35 7.50
N THR A 361 19.79 7.87 7.00
CA THR A 361 20.09 7.85 5.56
C THR A 361 20.44 6.43 5.14
N GLN A 362 21.25 5.74 5.93
CA GLN A 362 21.61 4.33 5.73
C GLN A 362 21.08 3.46 6.89
N THR A 363 20.26 2.48 6.56
CA THR A 363 19.60 1.57 7.49
C THR A 363 19.56 0.16 6.90
N PHE A 364 19.08 -0.83 7.65
CA PHE A 364 18.86 -2.18 7.12
C PHE A 364 18.11 -2.18 5.78
N HIS A 365 17.14 -1.25 5.59
CA HIS A 365 16.42 -1.14 4.32
C HIS A 365 17.32 -0.69 3.16
N SER A 366 18.45 -0.06 3.43
CA SER A 366 19.43 0.33 2.42
C SER A 366 20.11 -0.87 1.75
N LEU A 367 20.19 -2.03 2.42
CA LEU A 367 20.66 -3.29 1.83
C LEU A 367 19.84 -3.68 0.61
N ARG A 368 18.52 -3.47 0.69
CA ARG A 368 17.62 -3.70 -0.43
C ARG A 368 17.87 -2.72 -1.60
N HIS A 369 18.19 -1.47 -1.31
CA HIS A 369 18.60 -0.51 -2.34
C HIS A 369 19.93 -0.90 -2.98
N SER A 370 20.86 -1.43 -2.18
CA SER A 370 22.16 -1.93 -2.69
C SER A 370 21.96 -3.13 -3.61
N LEU A 371 21.12 -4.11 -3.21
CA LEU A 371 20.81 -5.24 -4.09
C LEU A 371 20.14 -4.79 -5.38
N ALA A 372 19.18 -3.85 -5.30
CA ALA A 372 18.55 -3.29 -6.50
C ALA A 372 19.58 -2.62 -7.43
N GLY A 373 20.54 -1.92 -6.86
CA GLY A 373 21.68 -1.34 -7.59
C GLY A 373 22.57 -2.39 -8.24
N ALA A 374 22.89 -3.47 -7.51
CA ALA A 374 23.70 -4.58 -8.03
C ALA A 374 23.00 -5.30 -9.19
N LEU A 375 21.70 -5.62 -9.05
CA LEU A 375 20.90 -6.21 -10.11
C LEU A 375 20.85 -5.32 -11.36
N LYS A 376 20.72 -4.00 -11.18
CA LYS A 376 20.75 -3.04 -12.27
C LYS A 376 22.12 -2.95 -12.94
N ALA A 377 23.20 -2.94 -12.17
CA ALA A 377 24.57 -2.92 -12.69
C ALA A 377 24.94 -4.20 -13.46
N ALA A 378 24.35 -5.33 -13.07
CA ALA A 378 24.47 -6.62 -13.77
C ALA A 378 23.48 -6.76 -14.95
N GLU A 379 22.81 -5.69 -15.35
CA GLU A 379 21.84 -5.65 -16.45
C GLU A 379 20.72 -6.70 -16.37
N ILE A 380 20.34 -7.08 -15.15
CA ILE A 380 19.26 -8.04 -14.92
C ILE A 380 17.92 -7.45 -15.38
N PRO A 381 17.11 -8.19 -16.17
CA PRO A 381 15.80 -7.74 -16.62
C PRO A 381 14.92 -7.26 -15.48
N VAL A 382 14.23 -6.12 -15.66
CA VAL A 382 13.43 -5.45 -14.63
C VAL A 382 12.43 -6.40 -13.97
N GLY A 383 11.70 -7.21 -14.74
CA GLY A 383 10.73 -8.18 -14.20
C GLY A 383 11.37 -9.22 -13.28
N THR A 384 12.60 -9.67 -13.57
CA THR A 384 13.33 -10.60 -12.70
C THR A 384 13.77 -9.89 -11.40
N ALA A 385 14.25 -8.66 -11.50
CA ALA A 385 14.62 -7.85 -10.34
C ALA A 385 13.39 -7.54 -9.47
N GLU A 386 12.24 -7.25 -10.07
CA GLU A 386 10.96 -7.02 -9.37
C GLU A 386 10.47 -8.29 -8.67
N SER A 387 10.58 -9.47 -9.30
CA SER A 387 10.25 -10.77 -8.67
C SER A 387 11.12 -11.01 -7.43
N ILE A 388 12.44 -10.80 -7.51
CA ILE A 388 13.38 -10.94 -6.39
C ILE A 388 13.01 -9.96 -5.26
N LEU A 389 12.81 -8.70 -5.60
CA LEU A 389 12.56 -7.63 -4.64
C LEU A 389 11.10 -7.62 -4.14
N GLY A 390 10.15 -8.23 -4.80
CA GLY A 390 8.72 -8.15 -4.48
C GLY A 390 8.16 -6.75 -4.69
N HIS A 391 8.39 -6.20 -5.89
CA HIS A 391 7.73 -5.02 -6.41
C HIS A 391 6.55 -5.43 -7.29
N ALA A 392 5.57 -4.55 -7.47
CA ALA A 392 4.52 -4.77 -8.46
C ALA A 392 5.10 -4.59 -9.86
N SER A 393 4.88 -5.54 -10.75
CA SER A 393 5.33 -5.45 -12.14
C SER A 393 4.52 -4.45 -12.98
N GLY A 394 3.41 -3.93 -12.41
CA GLY A 394 2.44 -3.13 -13.14
C GLY A 394 1.58 -3.94 -14.12
N SER A 395 1.79 -5.25 -14.23
CA SER A 395 1.01 -6.18 -15.04
C SER A 395 0.39 -7.28 -14.18
N ILE A 396 -0.93 -7.27 -14.09
CA ILE A 396 -1.71 -8.23 -13.27
C ILE A 396 -1.48 -9.67 -13.75
N SER A 397 -1.38 -9.87 -15.07
CA SER A 397 -1.17 -11.19 -15.67
C SER A 397 0.20 -11.77 -15.33
N TYR A 398 1.23 -10.94 -15.26
CA TYR A 398 2.58 -11.38 -14.93
C TYR A 398 2.72 -11.75 -13.44
N ASP A 399 2.03 -11.03 -12.57
CA ASP A 399 2.06 -11.25 -11.12
C ASP A 399 1.27 -12.52 -10.70
N LEU A 400 0.34 -13.02 -11.55
CA LEU A 400 -0.51 -14.18 -11.22
C LEU A 400 0.04 -15.55 -11.69
N TYR A 401 0.81 -15.60 -12.77
CA TYR A 401 1.11 -16.83 -13.50
C TYR A 401 2.57 -17.28 -13.45
N GLY A 402 3.27 -17.17 -12.37
CA GLY A 402 4.66 -17.63 -12.40
C GLY A 402 5.39 -17.67 -11.06
N ALA A 403 4.83 -17.05 -10.06
CA ALA A 403 5.48 -16.92 -8.77
C ALA A 403 5.78 -18.29 -8.11
N GLY A 404 7.07 -18.61 -8.01
CA GLY A 404 7.53 -19.84 -7.33
C GLY A 404 7.65 -21.08 -8.22
N SER A 405 7.46 -20.99 -9.52
CA SER A 405 7.80 -22.10 -10.41
C SER A 405 9.30 -22.41 -10.39
N ALA A 406 9.69 -23.69 -10.51
CA ALA A 406 11.12 -24.07 -10.53
C ALA A 406 11.93 -23.35 -11.60
N VAL A 407 11.31 -23.06 -12.75
CA VAL A 407 11.94 -22.31 -13.86
C VAL A 407 12.23 -20.85 -13.44
N GLU A 408 11.27 -20.21 -12.80
CA GLU A 408 11.44 -18.82 -12.34
C GLU A 408 12.46 -18.71 -11.21
N VAL A 409 12.43 -19.64 -10.27
CA VAL A 409 13.40 -19.73 -9.18
C VAL A 409 14.82 -19.90 -9.73
N LYS A 410 15.00 -20.74 -10.73
CA LYS A 410 16.30 -20.94 -11.39
C LYS A 410 16.78 -19.65 -12.07
N ARG A 411 15.89 -18.95 -12.80
CA ARG A 411 16.20 -17.65 -13.42
C ARG A 411 16.61 -16.60 -12.39
N MET A 412 15.89 -16.51 -11.26
CA MET A 412 16.25 -15.60 -10.17
C MET A 412 17.59 -15.98 -9.52
N ALA A 413 17.87 -17.28 -9.37
CA ALA A 413 19.14 -17.75 -8.83
C ALA A 413 20.33 -17.39 -9.73
N GLU A 414 20.19 -17.52 -11.04
CA GLU A 414 21.19 -17.07 -12.02
C GLU A 414 21.40 -15.55 -11.95
N ALA A 415 20.32 -14.78 -11.89
CA ALA A 415 20.37 -13.33 -11.77
C ALA A 415 21.11 -12.88 -10.50
N LEU A 416 20.81 -13.50 -9.35
CA LEU A 416 21.49 -13.20 -8.08
C LEU A 416 22.97 -13.62 -8.13
N ARG A 417 23.28 -14.75 -8.73
CA ARG A 417 24.66 -15.19 -8.92
C ARG A 417 25.46 -14.20 -9.75
N THR A 418 24.91 -13.74 -10.88
CA THR A 418 25.55 -12.74 -11.74
C THR A 418 25.76 -11.39 -11.04
N ALA A 419 24.84 -11.01 -10.16
CA ALA A 419 24.89 -9.70 -9.51
C ALA A 419 25.74 -9.68 -8.23
N LEU A 420 25.96 -10.83 -7.56
CA LEU A 420 26.56 -10.89 -6.22
C LEU A 420 27.92 -11.64 -6.15
N LEU A 421 28.28 -12.41 -7.17
CA LEU A 421 29.58 -13.10 -7.28
C LEU A 421 30.46 -12.41 -8.31
#